data_be5fbb8d3fb47f30070cd650ae9fd49c
#
_entry.id   be5fbb8d3fb47f30070cd650ae9fd49c
#
_cell.length_a   1.000
_cell.length_b   1.000
_cell.length_c   1.000
_cell.angle_alpha   90.00
_cell.angle_beta   90.00
_cell.angle_gamma   90.00
#
_symmetry.space_group_name_H-M   'P 1'
#
loop_
_entity.id
_entity.type
_entity.pdbx_description
1 polymer ?
#
loop_
_entity_poly.entity_id
_entity_poly.type
_entity_poly.pdbx_seq_one_letter_code
_entity_poly.pdbx_strand_id
1 'polypeptide(L)'
;MRVLLLCASVLLAACDAAGPWRDQYGRSVEAAALSQGRVLVNYWAEWCGPCRDELPELNRLAAELPVGRVLGVDYDGAAGKQLRQTSERMGIAFPVLGDDFVQDFELPRPQVLPTTYLLDAEGRIVEVLQGPQHYDSLMPLMTANSDNNKEQGNE
;
A
#
# COMPACT_ATOMS: atom_id res chain seq x y z
N MET A 1 17.27 50.95 -32.08
CA MET A 1 16.23 49.94 -32.16
C MET A 1 16.60 48.82 -31.17
N ARG A 2 16.10 48.89 -29.95
CA ARG A 2 16.41 47.94 -28.85
C ARG A 2 15.32 46.86 -28.80
N VAL A 3 15.72 45.62 -29.09
CA VAL A 3 14.85 44.44 -28.99
C VAL A 3 14.92 43.95 -27.55
N LEU A 4 13.81 44.09 -26.81
CA LEU A 4 13.62 43.47 -25.48
C LEU A 4 13.24 41.98 -25.70
N LEU A 5 14.17 41.08 -25.34
CA LEU A 5 13.84 39.66 -25.17
C LEU A 5 13.14 39.46 -23.81
N LEU A 6 11.84 39.20 -23.85
CA LEU A 6 11.09 38.68 -22.69
C LEU A 6 11.40 37.19 -22.52
N CYS A 7 12.24 36.87 -21.52
CA CYS A 7 12.35 35.48 -21.02
C CYS A 7 11.09 35.11 -20.25
N ALA A 8 10.22 34.34 -20.85
CA ALA A 8 9.10 33.69 -20.15
C ALA A 8 9.65 32.51 -19.33
N SER A 9 9.78 32.70 -18.02
CA SER A 9 10.10 31.62 -17.07
C SER A 9 8.89 30.73 -16.92
N VAL A 10 8.91 29.56 -17.57
CA VAL A 10 7.93 28.48 -17.33
C VAL A 10 8.28 27.87 -15.98
N LEU A 11 7.51 28.21 -14.95
CA LEU A 11 7.49 27.50 -13.66
C LEU A 11 6.87 26.11 -13.89
N LEU A 12 7.73 25.10 -14.06
CA LEU A 12 7.34 23.71 -13.95
C LEU A 12 6.95 23.48 -12.47
N ALA A 13 5.66 23.44 -12.19
CA ALA A 13 5.17 22.90 -10.93
C ALA A 13 5.55 21.41 -10.91
N ALA A 14 6.62 21.07 -10.16
CA ALA A 14 6.88 19.70 -9.78
C ALA A 14 5.70 19.28 -8.91
N CYS A 15 4.84 18.40 -9.42
CA CYS A 15 3.95 17.63 -8.56
C CYS A 15 4.87 16.83 -7.63
N ASP A 16 4.83 17.11 -6.33
CA ASP A 16 5.39 16.25 -5.30
C ASP A 16 4.65 14.91 -5.40
N ALA A 17 5.23 13.99 -6.16
CA ALA A 17 4.79 12.61 -6.14
C ALA A 17 5.21 12.04 -4.79
N ALA A 18 4.25 11.58 -3.99
CA ALA A 18 4.53 10.86 -2.75
C ALA A 18 5.52 9.72 -3.02
N GLY A 19 6.46 9.47 -2.08
CA GLY A 19 7.51 8.43 -2.20
C GLY A 19 8.88 8.92 -2.67
N PRO A 20 9.89 8.04 -2.75
CA PRO A 20 9.83 6.60 -2.48
C PRO A 20 9.81 6.28 -0.99
N TRP A 21 8.94 5.36 -0.58
CA TRP A 21 8.95 4.81 0.78
C TRP A 21 10.01 3.72 0.90
N ARG A 22 10.44 3.43 2.13
CA ARG A 22 11.42 2.38 2.40
C ARG A 22 10.75 1.20 3.10
N ASP A 23 10.95 -0.01 2.57
CA ASP A 23 10.50 -1.22 3.23
C ASP A 23 11.41 -1.59 4.43
N GLN A 24 11.05 -2.64 5.16
CA GLN A 24 11.79 -3.16 6.32
C GLN A 24 13.26 -3.50 6.03
N TYR A 25 13.66 -3.62 4.77
CA TYR A 25 15.02 -3.87 4.32
C TYR A 25 15.72 -2.64 3.73
N GLY A 26 15.05 -1.47 3.74
CA GLY A 26 15.53 -0.22 3.15
C GLY A 26 15.43 -0.15 1.62
N ARG A 27 14.71 -1.08 0.98
CA ARG A 27 14.44 -1.06 -0.46
C ARG A 27 13.35 -0.05 -0.79
N SER A 28 13.49 0.67 -1.91
CA SER A 28 12.48 1.64 -2.34
C SER A 28 11.20 0.95 -2.83
N VAL A 29 10.07 1.50 -2.42
CA VAL A 29 8.75 1.21 -2.99
C VAL A 29 8.27 2.50 -3.65
N GLU A 30 8.16 2.48 -4.97
CA GLU A 30 7.88 3.66 -5.78
C GLU A 30 6.36 3.85 -5.95
N ALA A 31 5.89 5.08 -5.94
CA ALA A 31 4.47 5.42 -6.17
C ALA A 31 3.96 4.86 -7.51
N ALA A 32 4.81 4.81 -8.53
CA ALA A 32 4.47 4.23 -9.83
C ALA A 32 4.09 2.74 -9.75
N ALA A 33 4.61 1.97 -8.77
CA ALA A 33 4.23 0.58 -8.58
C ALA A 33 2.80 0.46 -8.02
N LEU A 34 2.36 1.45 -7.23
CA LEU A 34 1.03 1.47 -6.61
C LEU A 34 -0.06 1.89 -7.60
N SER A 35 0.25 2.75 -8.58
CA SER A 35 -0.71 3.25 -9.58
C SER A 35 -1.06 2.26 -10.69
N GLN A 36 -0.45 1.06 -10.72
CA GLN A 36 -0.69 0.05 -11.75
C GLN A 36 -1.95 -0.82 -11.50
N GLY A 37 -2.77 -0.46 -10.54
CA GLY A 37 -4.02 -1.15 -10.17
C GLY A 37 -4.20 -1.22 -8.67
N ARG A 38 -5.03 -2.15 -8.19
CA ARG A 38 -5.36 -2.25 -6.77
C ARG A 38 -4.16 -2.65 -5.91
N VAL A 39 -4.05 -2.06 -4.73
CA VAL A 39 -3.03 -2.33 -3.72
C VAL A 39 -3.71 -2.79 -2.43
N LEU A 40 -3.20 -3.85 -1.85
CA LEU A 40 -3.62 -4.38 -0.57
C LEU A 40 -2.67 -3.90 0.51
N VAL A 41 -3.19 -3.27 1.56
CA VAL A 41 -2.42 -2.82 2.73
C VAL A 41 -2.95 -3.51 3.98
N ASN A 42 -2.16 -4.43 4.51
CA ASN A 42 -2.51 -5.25 5.67
C ASN A 42 -1.88 -4.68 6.95
N TYR A 43 -2.73 -4.34 7.94
CA TYR A 43 -2.31 -3.99 9.29
C TYR A 43 -2.21 -5.23 10.16
N TRP A 44 -1.03 -5.43 10.73
CA TRP A 44 -0.69 -6.58 11.56
C TRP A 44 0.10 -6.19 12.81
N ALA A 45 0.20 -7.09 13.78
CA ALA A 45 1.10 -6.96 14.93
C ALA A 45 1.71 -8.31 15.32
N GLU A 46 2.89 -8.31 15.95
CA GLU A 46 3.58 -9.54 16.36
C GLU A 46 2.77 -10.37 17.38
N TRP A 47 2.04 -9.70 18.26
CA TRP A 47 1.18 -10.33 19.29
C TRP A 47 -0.18 -10.81 18.74
N CYS A 48 -0.53 -10.46 17.51
CA CYS A 48 -1.82 -10.79 16.90
C CYS A 48 -1.81 -12.22 16.34
N GLY A 49 -2.47 -13.15 17.03
CA GLY A 49 -2.59 -14.55 16.59
C GLY A 49 -3.23 -14.69 15.21
N PRO A 50 -4.45 -14.14 14.98
CA PRO A 50 -5.11 -14.21 13.68
C PRO A 50 -4.31 -13.59 12.52
N CYS A 51 -3.47 -12.57 12.81
CA CYS A 51 -2.57 -12.01 11.79
C CYS A 51 -1.55 -13.04 11.30
N ARG A 52 -1.02 -13.88 12.22
CA ARG A 52 -0.09 -14.96 11.86
C ARG A 52 -0.75 -16.02 11.00
N ASP A 53 -2.01 -16.30 11.25
CA ASP A 53 -2.76 -17.34 10.53
C ASP A 53 -2.99 -16.96 9.06
N GLU A 54 -3.13 -15.66 8.73
CA GLU A 54 -3.34 -15.20 7.35
C GLU A 54 -2.04 -14.98 6.56
N LEU A 55 -0.86 -14.84 7.22
CA LEU A 55 0.40 -14.54 6.54
C LEU A 55 0.79 -15.49 5.41
N PRO A 56 0.58 -16.82 5.50
CA PRO A 56 0.85 -17.72 4.38
C PRO A 56 0.03 -17.36 3.13
N GLU A 57 -1.22 -16.96 3.30
CA GLU A 57 -2.12 -16.57 2.23
C GLU A 57 -1.67 -15.24 1.58
N LEU A 58 -1.29 -14.25 2.39
CA LEU A 58 -0.76 -12.98 1.92
C LEU A 58 0.59 -13.13 1.21
N ASN A 59 1.48 -13.97 1.75
CA ASN A 59 2.76 -14.28 1.12
C ASN A 59 2.57 -14.94 -0.26
N ARG A 60 1.61 -15.89 -0.36
CA ARG A 60 1.25 -16.51 -1.64
C ARG A 60 0.73 -15.47 -2.62
N LEU A 61 -0.19 -14.61 -2.19
CA LEU A 61 -0.73 -13.53 -3.02
C LEU A 61 0.38 -12.60 -3.52
N ALA A 62 1.29 -12.20 -2.63
CA ALA A 62 2.40 -11.32 -2.96
C ALA A 62 3.39 -11.95 -3.95
N ALA A 63 3.57 -13.27 -3.91
CA ALA A 63 4.45 -13.99 -4.84
C ALA A 63 3.89 -14.04 -6.28
N GLU A 64 2.58 -13.93 -6.44
CA GLU A 64 1.90 -14.00 -7.75
C GLU A 64 1.62 -12.62 -8.35
N LEU A 65 1.72 -11.55 -7.55
CA LEU A 65 1.47 -10.18 -7.98
C LEU A 65 2.79 -9.38 -8.13
N PRO A 66 2.80 -8.31 -8.92
CA PRO A 66 3.94 -7.39 -8.97
C PRO A 66 4.28 -6.83 -7.58
N VAL A 67 5.58 -6.59 -7.34
CA VAL A 67 6.06 -6.01 -6.08
C VAL A 67 5.36 -4.66 -5.80
N GLY A 68 4.92 -4.47 -4.56
CA GLY A 68 4.17 -3.27 -4.14
C GLY A 68 2.65 -3.40 -4.24
N ARG A 69 2.13 -4.53 -4.73
CA ARG A 69 0.67 -4.77 -4.77
C ARG A 69 0.13 -5.36 -3.46
N VAL A 70 0.98 -5.97 -2.64
CA VAL A 70 0.69 -6.40 -1.27
C VAL A 70 1.70 -5.73 -0.37
N LEU A 71 1.22 -4.97 0.60
CA LEU A 71 2.01 -4.19 1.55
C LEU A 71 1.58 -4.49 2.97
N GLY A 72 2.50 -4.42 3.91
CA GLY A 72 2.23 -4.53 5.34
C GLY A 72 2.46 -3.21 6.07
N VAL A 73 1.74 -3.01 7.17
CA VAL A 73 1.97 -1.94 8.15
C VAL A 73 1.97 -2.55 9.54
N ASP A 74 3.05 -2.34 10.28
CA ASP A 74 3.11 -2.76 11.69
C ASP A 74 2.25 -1.83 12.54
N TYR A 75 1.27 -2.40 13.21
CA TYR A 75 0.34 -1.66 14.07
C TYR A 75 1.03 -0.94 15.22
N ASP A 76 2.09 -1.50 15.75
CA ASP A 76 2.84 -0.94 16.89
C ASP A 76 3.83 0.17 16.46
N GLY A 77 3.97 0.42 15.16
CA GLY A 77 4.81 1.50 14.63
C GLY A 77 6.30 1.21 14.77
N ALA A 78 6.72 -0.07 14.75
CA ALA A 78 8.13 -0.41 14.74
C ALA A 78 8.81 0.14 13.48
N ALA A 79 10.06 0.56 13.62
CA ALA A 79 10.84 1.15 12.53
C ALA A 79 12.26 0.55 12.46
N GLY A 80 12.90 0.74 11.31
CA GLY A 80 14.31 0.37 11.09
C GLY A 80 14.62 -1.08 11.46
N LYS A 81 15.62 -1.28 12.32
CA LYS A 81 16.07 -2.62 12.73
C LYS A 81 14.96 -3.43 13.42
N GLN A 82 14.14 -2.77 14.25
CA GLN A 82 13.07 -3.44 14.98
C GLN A 82 12.01 -3.97 13.99
N LEU A 83 11.54 -3.13 13.07
CA LEU A 83 10.57 -3.53 12.04
C LEU A 83 11.09 -4.72 11.23
N ARG A 84 12.35 -4.66 10.79
CA ARG A 84 12.98 -5.74 10.05
C ARG A 84 12.95 -7.06 10.84
N GLN A 85 13.43 -7.04 12.11
CA GLN A 85 13.49 -8.24 12.94
C GLN A 85 12.10 -8.83 13.22
N THR A 86 11.10 -7.97 13.45
CA THR A 86 9.73 -8.42 13.69
C THR A 86 9.13 -9.03 12.42
N SER A 87 9.32 -8.39 11.25
CA SER A 87 8.87 -8.94 9.97
C SER A 87 9.50 -10.29 9.64
N GLU A 88 10.82 -10.46 9.96
CA GLU A 88 11.53 -11.73 9.80
C GLU A 88 10.96 -12.83 10.71
N ARG A 89 10.70 -12.52 12.01
CA ARG A 89 10.08 -13.48 12.94
C ARG A 89 8.67 -13.88 12.53
N MET A 90 7.93 -12.96 11.95
CA MET A 90 6.59 -13.19 11.43
C MET A 90 6.58 -13.93 10.08
N GLY A 91 7.72 -14.06 9.42
CA GLY A 91 7.83 -14.71 8.11
C GLY A 91 7.17 -13.92 6.98
N ILE A 92 7.14 -12.59 7.06
CA ILE A 92 6.53 -11.72 6.05
C ILE A 92 7.45 -11.64 4.83
N ALA A 93 6.92 -11.99 3.65
CA ALA A 93 7.66 -12.03 2.38
C ALA A 93 7.35 -10.86 1.44
N PHE A 94 6.54 -9.90 1.86
CA PHE A 94 6.18 -8.69 1.11
C PHE A 94 6.72 -7.43 1.80
N PRO A 95 6.75 -6.26 1.12
CA PRO A 95 7.20 -5.00 1.71
C PRO A 95 6.33 -4.58 2.90
N VAL A 96 6.98 -4.19 4.00
CA VAL A 96 6.35 -3.56 5.16
C VAL A 96 6.81 -2.12 5.23
N LEU A 97 5.86 -1.19 5.20
CA LEU A 97 6.10 0.25 5.15
C LEU A 97 5.84 0.91 6.51
N GLY A 98 6.41 2.08 6.70
CA GLY A 98 6.34 2.85 7.92
C GLY A 98 5.23 3.91 7.93
N ASP A 99 5.33 4.79 8.95
CA ASP A 99 4.33 5.85 9.19
C ASP A 99 4.30 6.89 8.07
N ASP A 100 5.38 7.12 7.34
CA ASP A 100 5.45 8.00 6.18
C ASP A 100 4.45 7.57 5.09
N PHE A 101 4.41 6.28 4.76
CA PHE A 101 3.42 5.73 3.84
C PHE A 101 1.98 5.89 4.37
N VAL A 102 1.77 5.59 5.66
CA VAL A 102 0.45 5.71 6.30
C VAL A 102 -0.06 7.15 6.22
N GLN A 103 0.82 8.14 6.46
CA GLN A 103 0.47 9.56 6.40
C GLN A 103 0.18 10.03 4.98
N ASP A 104 0.99 9.64 3.99
CA ASP A 104 0.82 10.04 2.60
C ASP A 104 -0.50 9.54 1.98
N PHE A 105 -0.97 8.37 2.42
CA PHE A 105 -2.26 7.79 2.00
C PHE A 105 -3.40 8.04 2.99
N GLU A 106 -3.17 8.81 4.05
CA GLU A 106 -4.16 9.12 5.10
C GLU A 106 -4.89 7.86 5.61
N LEU A 107 -4.15 6.73 5.74
CA LEU A 107 -4.74 5.46 6.13
C LEU A 107 -5.20 5.51 7.59
N PRO A 108 -6.48 5.24 7.87
CA PRO A 108 -6.96 5.25 9.23
C PRO A 108 -6.35 4.10 10.04
N ARG A 109 -6.02 4.36 11.32
CA ARG A 109 -5.59 3.30 12.22
C ARG A 109 -6.77 2.38 12.56
N PRO A 110 -6.70 1.07 12.26
CA PRO A 110 -7.83 0.17 12.50
C PRO A 110 -8.09 -0.09 13.98
N GLN A 111 -9.33 -0.42 14.32
CA GLN A 111 -9.75 -0.77 15.68
C GLN A 111 -9.59 -2.25 16.01
N VAL A 112 -9.46 -3.09 14.99
CA VAL A 112 -9.29 -4.56 15.10
C VAL A 112 -8.16 -5.02 14.21
N LEU A 113 -7.53 -6.15 14.56
CA LEU A 113 -6.50 -6.80 13.76
C LEU A 113 -6.84 -8.27 13.49
N PRO A 114 -6.45 -8.75 12.31
CA PRO A 114 -5.92 -7.99 11.19
C PRO A 114 -7.01 -7.14 10.51
N THR A 115 -6.60 -6.04 9.90
CA THR A 115 -7.43 -5.27 8.98
C THR A 115 -6.66 -5.03 7.70
N THR A 116 -7.31 -5.28 6.58
CA THR A 116 -6.77 -5.08 5.24
C THR A 116 -7.54 -3.98 4.52
N TYR A 117 -6.83 -2.94 4.08
CA TYR A 117 -7.36 -1.92 3.19
C TYR A 117 -7.06 -2.28 1.74
N LEU A 118 -8.06 -2.22 0.88
CA LEU A 118 -7.89 -2.31 -0.55
C LEU A 118 -7.93 -0.91 -1.14
N LEU A 119 -6.85 -0.51 -1.80
CA LEU A 119 -6.73 0.78 -2.45
C LEU A 119 -6.92 0.64 -3.96
N ASP A 120 -7.50 1.65 -4.60
CA ASP A 120 -7.50 1.77 -6.06
C ASP A 120 -6.17 2.35 -6.60
N ALA A 121 -6.07 2.55 -7.91
CA ALA A 121 -4.87 3.08 -8.55
C ALA A 121 -4.58 4.55 -8.18
N GLU A 122 -5.57 5.27 -7.67
CA GLU A 122 -5.46 6.64 -7.16
C GLU A 122 -5.14 6.69 -5.66
N GLY A 123 -4.98 5.54 -5.00
CA GLY A 123 -4.65 5.42 -3.58
C GLY A 123 -5.84 5.58 -2.63
N ARG A 124 -7.07 5.59 -3.13
CA ARG A 124 -8.29 5.70 -2.30
C ARG A 124 -8.69 4.33 -1.76
N ILE A 125 -9.14 4.29 -0.52
CA ILE A 125 -9.68 3.07 0.08
C ILE A 125 -11.02 2.75 -0.61
N VAL A 126 -11.08 1.59 -1.29
CA VAL A 126 -12.30 1.08 -1.94
C VAL A 126 -12.95 -0.04 -1.16
N GLU A 127 -12.22 -0.71 -0.28
CA GLU A 127 -12.76 -1.77 0.57
C GLU A 127 -11.97 -1.89 1.88
N VAL A 128 -12.63 -2.31 2.96
CA VAL A 128 -12.05 -2.57 4.28
C VAL A 128 -12.43 -3.98 4.71
N LEU A 129 -11.44 -4.85 4.81
CA LEU A 129 -11.61 -6.25 5.20
C LEU A 129 -11.11 -6.43 6.64
N GLN A 130 -11.98 -6.86 7.55
CA GLN A 130 -11.62 -7.11 8.94
C GLN A 130 -11.55 -8.62 9.22
N GLY A 131 -10.57 -9.02 10.02
CA GLY A 131 -10.26 -10.41 10.31
C GLY A 131 -9.39 -11.08 9.24
N PRO A 132 -8.97 -12.34 9.50
CA PRO A 132 -8.06 -13.07 8.60
C PRO A 132 -8.65 -13.26 7.21
N GLN A 133 -7.82 -13.03 6.20
CA GLN A 133 -8.18 -13.17 4.79
C GLN A 133 -7.54 -14.40 4.17
N HIS A 134 -8.17 -14.94 3.12
CA HIS A 134 -7.67 -16.08 2.37
C HIS A 134 -7.35 -15.68 0.93
N TYR A 135 -6.35 -16.33 0.34
CA TYR A 135 -5.91 -16.10 -1.03
C TYR A 135 -7.07 -16.11 -2.03
N ASP A 136 -7.96 -17.12 -1.95
CA ASP A 136 -9.07 -17.28 -2.89
C ASP A 136 -10.10 -16.14 -2.83
N SER A 137 -10.20 -15.43 -1.70
CA SER A 137 -11.03 -14.23 -1.53
C SER A 137 -10.32 -12.97 -2.06
N LEU A 138 -9.01 -12.89 -1.87
CA LEU A 138 -8.23 -11.69 -2.19
C LEU A 138 -7.86 -11.58 -3.67
N MET A 139 -7.50 -12.70 -4.33
CA MET A 139 -7.04 -12.67 -5.72
C MET A 139 -8.07 -12.06 -6.69
N PRO A 140 -9.37 -12.41 -6.62
CA PRO A 140 -10.40 -11.75 -7.45
C PRO A 140 -10.48 -10.24 -7.21
N LEU A 141 -10.33 -9.78 -5.95
CA LEU A 141 -10.33 -8.35 -5.62
C LEU A 141 -9.13 -7.63 -6.24
N MET A 142 -7.96 -8.25 -6.26
CA MET A 142 -6.73 -7.68 -6.82
C MET A 142 -6.73 -7.61 -8.34
N THR A 143 -7.49 -8.47 -9.00
CA THR A 143 -7.56 -8.59 -10.48
C THR A 143 -8.77 -7.90 -11.09
N ALA A 144 -9.76 -7.50 -10.27
CA ALA A 144 -10.94 -6.77 -10.77
C ALA A 144 -10.51 -5.41 -11.34
N ASN A 145 -10.90 -5.13 -12.58
CA ASN A 145 -10.64 -3.85 -13.22
C ASN A 145 -11.41 -2.73 -12.52
N SER A 146 -10.79 -1.57 -12.38
CA SER A 146 -11.38 -0.36 -11.77
C SER A 146 -12.57 0.21 -12.57
N ASP A 147 -12.89 -0.37 -13.72
CA ASP A 147 -13.87 0.16 -14.68
C ASP A 147 -15.34 -0.12 -14.31
N ASN A 148 -15.62 -1.03 -13.35
CA ASN A 148 -17.00 -1.42 -13.02
C ASN A 148 -17.71 -0.49 -12.02
N ASN A 149 -17.07 0.58 -11.52
CA ASN A 149 -17.70 1.47 -10.54
C ASN A 149 -18.42 2.69 -11.15
N LYS A 150 -18.53 2.77 -12.50
CA LYS A 150 -19.25 3.87 -13.19
C LYS A 150 -20.72 3.57 -13.52
N GLU A 151 -21.17 2.33 -13.35
CA GLU A 151 -22.53 1.96 -13.79
C GLU A 151 -23.60 1.88 -12.67
N GLN A 152 -23.25 2.06 -11.38
CA GLN A 152 -24.24 1.97 -10.29
C GLN A 152 -24.67 3.32 -9.70
N GLY A 153 -24.40 4.43 -10.36
CA GLY A 153 -24.70 5.79 -9.88
C GLY A 153 -25.83 6.51 -10.64
N ASN A 154 -26.72 5.80 -11.36
CA ASN A 154 -27.81 6.48 -12.09
C ASN A 154 -29.12 5.67 -12.05
N GLU A 155 -29.73 5.57 -10.86
CA GLU A 155 -31.18 5.32 -10.72
C GLU A 155 -31.75 6.14 -9.58
#